data_45d13eedc392a4de7a63464c0329f1f7
#
_entry.id   45d13eedc392a4de7a63464c0329f1f7
#
_cell.length_a   1.000
_cell.length_b   1.000
_cell.length_c   1.000
_cell.angle_alpha   90.00
_cell.angle_beta   90.00
_cell.angle_gamma   90.00
#
_symmetry.space_group_name_H-M   'P 1'
#
loop_
_entity.id
_entity.type
_entity.pdbx_description
1 polymer ?
#
loop_
_entity_poly.entity_id
_entity_poly.type
_entity_poly.pdbx_seq_one_letter_code
_entity_poly.pdbx_strand_id
1 'polypeptide(L)'
;MAREKKLLLSELSRCVRDMEDEQVSDVAREYAAAGYDPQEGVLNGLVPGMNEAGELYELEEYYIPELLICSDAMYNGLDVLRPLMANEQAAQGAKVVIGVI
;
A
#
# COMPACT_ATOMS: atom_id res chain seq x y z
N MET A 1 -21.39 1.82 5.15
CA MET A 1 -21.27 0.52 4.60
C MET A 1 -19.93 0.36 3.93
N ALA A 2 -19.23 -0.72 4.23
CA ALA A 2 -17.90 -0.91 3.69
C ALA A 2 -17.96 -1.30 2.22
N ARG A 3 -16.99 -0.82 1.46
CA ARG A 3 -16.89 -1.20 0.07
C ARG A 3 -16.29 -2.59 -0.04
N GLU A 4 -16.49 -3.21 -1.19
CA GLU A 4 -15.96 -4.56 -1.39
C GLU A 4 -14.44 -4.55 -1.33
N LYS A 5 -13.88 -5.66 -0.90
CA LYS A 5 -12.44 -5.77 -0.80
C LYS A 5 -11.77 -5.50 -2.14
N LYS A 6 -12.33 -6.07 -3.21
CA LYS A 6 -11.76 -5.89 -4.53
C LYS A 6 -11.73 -4.42 -4.92
N LEU A 7 -12.79 -3.69 -4.61
CA LEU A 7 -12.87 -2.28 -4.95
C LEU A 7 -11.82 -1.51 -4.15
N LEU A 8 -11.68 -1.81 -2.87
CA LEU A 8 -10.71 -1.12 -2.05
C LEU A 8 -9.28 -1.42 -2.50
N LEU A 9 -9.01 -2.66 -2.89
CA LEU A 9 -7.70 -3.01 -3.41
C LEU A 9 -7.39 -2.23 -4.68
N SER A 10 -8.38 -2.10 -5.56
CA SER A 10 -8.21 -1.30 -6.77
C SER A 10 -7.96 0.16 -6.44
N GLU A 11 -8.64 0.68 -5.43
CA GLU A 11 -8.46 2.06 -5.04
C GLU A 11 -7.06 2.28 -4.47
N LEU A 12 -6.56 1.33 -3.69
CA LEU A 12 -5.21 1.44 -3.17
C LEU A 12 -4.20 1.50 -4.31
N SER A 13 -4.35 0.62 -5.29
CA SER A 13 -3.46 0.63 -6.45
C SER A 13 -3.54 1.94 -7.20
N ARG A 14 -4.75 2.43 -7.42
CA ARG A 14 -4.94 3.66 -8.15
C ARG A 14 -4.33 4.84 -7.41
N CYS A 15 -4.50 4.88 -6.10
CA CYS A 15 -3.95 5.99 -5.32
C CYS A 15 -2.42 6.03 -5.42
N VAL A 16 -1.78 4.86 -5.38
CA VAL A 16 -0.34 4.82 -5.51
C VAL A 16 0.06 5.26 -6.91
N ARG A 17 -0.59 4.71 -7.93
CA ARG A 17 -0.23 5.04 -9.30
C ARG A 17 -0.47 6.51 -9.61
N ASP A 18 -1.56 7.09 -9.08
CA ASP A 18 -1.94 8.47 -9.40
C ASP A 18 -1.34 9.48 -8.43
N MET A 19 -0.43 9.04 -7.57
CA MET A 19 0.26 9.96 -6.64
C MET A 19 -0.68 10.61 -5.64
N GLU A 20 -1.73 9.88 -5.23
CA GLU A 20 -2.69 10.37 -4.25
C GLU A 20 -2.20 10.00 -2.86
N ASP A 21 -1.14 10.64 -2.42
CA ASP A 21 -0.46 10.21 -1.21
C ASP A 21 -1.28 10.43 0.06
N GLU A 22 -2.23 11.34 0.04
CA GLU A 22 -3.10 11.51 1.20
C GLU A 22 -4.31 10.60 1.13
N GLN A 23 -4.88 10.48 -0.05
CA GLN A 23 -6.09 9.68 -0.21
C GLN A 23 -5.83 8.20 0.05
N VAL A 24 -4.62 7.74 -0.24
CA VAL A 24 -4.31 6.33 -0.03
C VAL A 24 -4.42 5.97 1.44
N SER A 25 -4.08 6.88 2.34
CA SER A 25 -4.22 6.63 3.76
C SER A 25 -5.67 6.43 4.15
N ASP A 26 -6.56 7.26 3.59
CA ASP A 26 -7.98 7.13 3.87
C ASP A 26 -8.52 5.80 3.36
N VAL A 27 -8.12 5.41 2.17
CA VAL A 27 -8.57 4.14 1.61
C VAL A 27 -8.04 2.98 2.43
N ALA A 28 -6.79 3.07 2.86
CA ALA A 28 -6.20 2.02 3.67
C ALA A 28 -6.94 1.90 5.02
N ARG A 29 -7.31 3.01 5.61
CA ARG A 29 -8.06 2.98 6.85
C ARG A 29 -9.42 2.34 6.65
N GLU A 30 -10.08 2.67 5.54
CA GLU A 30 -11.38 2.09 5.24
C GLU A 30 -11.24 0.58 5.02
N TYR A 31 -10.19 0.17 4.34
CA TYR A 31 -9.93 -1.25 4.11
C TYR A 31 -9.74 -1.97 5.45
N ALA A 32 -8.94 -1.41 6.33
CA ALA A 32 -8.67 -2.01 7.62
C ALA A 32 -9.93 -2.02 8.49
N ALA A 33 -10.71 -0.95 8.44
CA ALA A 33 -11.92 -0.86 9.25
C ALA A 33 -12.96 -1.88 8.81
N ALA A 34 -12.92 -2.27 7.54
CA ALA A 34 -13.84 -3.27 7.03
C ALA A 34 -13.47 -4.69 7.49
N GLY A 35 -12.32 -4.85 8.11
CA GLY A 35 -11.91 -6.15 8.62
C GLY A 35 -11.17 -7.02 7.62
N TYR A 36 -10.75 -6.46 6.52
CA TYR A 36 -10.02 -7.22 5.52
C TYR A 36 -8.57 -7.41 5.95
N ASP A 37 -7.92 -8.39 5.36
CA ASP A 37 -6.55 -8.75 5.71
C ASP A 37 -5.58 -7.63 5.31
N PRO A 38 -4.88 -7.03 6.28
CA PRO A 38 -3.95 -5.94 5.95
C PRO A 38 -2.80 -6.40 5.05
N GLN A 39 -2.33 -7.63 5.21
CA GLN A 39 -1.25 -8.11 4.38
C GLN A 39 -1.70 -8.21 2.93
N GLU A 40 -2.91 -8.66 2.70
CA GLU A 40 -3.44 -8.72 1.34
C GLU A 40 -3.60 -7.31 0.77
N GLY A 41 -3.94 -6.34 1.62
CA GLY A 41 -4.04 -4.96 1.19
C GLY A 41 -2.72 -4.44 0.66
N VAL A 42 -1.63 -4.81 1.30
CA VAL A 42 -0.31 -4.42 0.81
C VAL A 42 0.03 -5.14 -0.49
N LEU A 43 -0.09 -6.47 -0.48
CA LEU A 43 0.38 -7.27 -1.61
C LEU A 43 -0.49 -7.12 -2.84
N ASN A 44 -1.79 -6.97 -2.66
CA ASN A 44 -2.72 -6.92 -3.79
C ASN A 44 -3.28 -5.52 -4.03
N GLY A 45 -2.92 -4.56 -3.20
CA GLY A 45 -3.36 -3.18 -3.36
C GLY A 45 -2.20 -2.25 -3.62
N LEU A 46 -1.34 -2.07 -2.63
CA LEU A 46 -0.26 -1.08 -2.74
C LEU A 46 0.82 -1.52 -3.72
N VAL A 47 1.24 -2.78 -3.66
CA VAL A 47 2.32 -3.25 -4.50
C VAL A 47 1.97 -3.20 -5.99
N PRO A 48 0.79 -3.68 -6.42
CA PRO A 48 0.46 -3.56 -7.84
C PRO A 48 0.44 -2.11 -8.32
N GLY A 49 0.03 -1.18 -7.46
CA GLY A 49 0.04 0.23 -7.84
C GLY A 49 1.45 0.71 -8.10
N MET A 50 2.39 0.31 -7.25
CA MET A 50 3.78 0.70 -7.45
C MET A 50 4.36 0.05 -8.70
N ASN A 51 3.97 -1.18 -8.99
CA ASN A 51 4.40 -1.85 -10.22
C ASN A 51 3.91 -1.10 -11.45
N GLU A 52 2.67 -0.60 -11.41
CA GLU A 52 2.14 0.17 -12.52
C GLU A 52 2.90 1.48 -12.68
N ALA A 53 3.26 2.10 -11.57
CA ALA A 53 4.05 3.33 -11.64
C ALA A 53 5.41 3.05 -12.28
N GLY A 54 6.02 1.90 -11.96
CA GLY A 54 7.27 1.52 -12.57
C GLY A 54 7.15 1.33 -14.07
N GLU A 55 6.03 0.75 -14.51
CA GLU A 55 5.79 0.58 -15.93
C GLU A 55 5.64 1.92 -16.63
N LEU A 56 4.95 2.85 -15.99
CA LEU A 56 4.80 4.18 -16.56
C LEU A 56 6.13 4.88 -16.66
N TYR A 57 7.02 4.63 -15.72
CA TYR A 57 8.37 5.18 -15.78
C TYR A 57 9.12 4.62 -17.00
N GLU A 58 8.98 3.31 -17.25
CA GLU A 58 9.64 2.70 -18.39
C GLU A 58 9.08 3.21 -19.71
N LEU A 59 7.81 3.56 -19.72
CA LEU A 59 7.19 4.13 -20.90
C LEU A 59 7.46 5.63 -21.04
N GLU A 60 8.21 6.17 -20.10
CA GLU A 60 8.56 7.60 -20.08
C GLU A 60 7.35 8.49 -19.84
N GLU A 61 6.29 7.91 -19.29
CA GLU A 61 5.13 8.68 -18.86
C GLU A 61 5.39 9.33 -17.51
N TYR A 62 6.16 8.63 -16.64
CA TYR A 62 6.54 9.14 -15.34
C TYR A 62 8.05 9.31 -15.30
N TYR A 63 8.49 10.28 -14.51
CA TYR A 63 9.91 10.52 -14.28
C TYR A 63 10.23 10.25 -12.82
N ILE A 64 11.48 10.41 -12.44
CA ILE A 64 11.91 10.12 -11.09
C ILE A 64 11.07 10.85 -10.02
N PRO A 65 10.78 12.16 -10.18
CA PRO A 65 9.96 12.82 -9.15
C PRO A 65 8.59 12.18 -8.97
N GLU A 66 7.96 11.74 -10.06
CA GLU A 66 6.65 11.10 -9.94
C GLU A 66 6.76 9.77 -9.22
N LEU A 67 7.83 9.01 -9.49
CA LEU A 67 8.03 7.76 -8.79
C LEU A 67 8.22 7.97 -7.30
N LEU A 68 8.89 9.04 -6.92
CA LEU A 68 9.08 9.33 -5.51
C LEU A 68 7.76 9.58 -4.82
N ILE A 69 6.86 10.30 -5.49
CA ILE A 69 5.54 10.56 -4.91
C ILE A 69 4.73 9.28 -4.83
N CYS A 70 4.84 8.42 -5.84
CA CYS A 70 4.17 7.13 -5.80
C CYS A 70 4.69 6.29 -4.63
N SER A 71 6.00 6.32 -4.40
CA SER A 71 6.59 5.64 -3.27
C SER A 71 6.05 6.19 -1.95
N ASP A 72 5.94 7.51 -1.85
CA ASP A 72 5.40 8.13 -0.65
C ASP A 72 3.97 7.68 -0.42
N ALA A 73 3.18 7.61 -1.49
CA ALA A 73 1.81 7.15 -1.36
C ALA A 73 1.77 5.71 -0.86
N MET A 74 2.63 4.86 -1.40
CA MET A 74 2.68 3.48 -0.96
C MET A 74 3.05 3.40 0.52
N TYR A 75 4.03 4.19 0.95
CA TYR A 75 4.43 4.18 2.35
C TYR A 75 3.33 4.71 3.26
N ASN A 76 2.58 5.71 2.81
CA ASN A 76 1.48 6.22 3.61
C ASN A 76 0.41 5.14 3.83
N GLY A 77 0.09 4.38 2.79
CA GLY A 77 -0.84 3.28 2.95
C GLY A 77 -0.26 2.19 3.82
N LEU A 78 1.02 1.92 3.65
CA LEU A 78 1.71 0.91 4.43
C LEU A 78 1.72 1.29 5.92
N ASP A 79 1.90 2.58 6.21
CA ASP A 79 1.90 3.03 7.60
C ASP A 79 0.56 2.76 8.29
N VAL A 80 -0.53 2.80 7.53
CA VAL A 80 -1.84 2.49 8.10
C VAL A 80 -1.97 1.00 8.36
N LEU A 81 -1.50 0.18 7.45
CA LEU A 81 -1.69 -1.26 7.52
C LEU A 81 -0.63 -1.98 8.33
N ARG A 82 0.56 -1.40 8.42
CA ARG A 82 1.69 -2.08 9.07
C ARG A 82 1.42 -2.44 10.53
N PRO A 83 0.86 -1.53 11.34
CA PRO A 83 0.61 -1.91 12.74
C PRO A 83 -0.31 -3.11 12.87
N LEU A 84 -1.23 -3.26 11.94
CA LEU A 84 -2.14 -4.40 11.97
C LEU A 84 -1.44 -5.68 11.57
N MET A 85 -0.51 -5.59 10.63
CA MET A 85 0.30 -6.73 10.25
C MET A 85 1.24 -7.14 11.38
N ALA A 86 1.76 -6.17 12.09
CA ALA A 86 2.70 -6.44 13.17
C ALA A 86 2.05 -7.28 14.25
N ASN A 87 0.76 -7.11 14.46
CA ASN A 87 0.09 -7.90 15.48
C ASN A 87 0.16 -9.38 15.18
N GLU A 88 0.06 -9.74 13.92
CA GLU A 88 0.14 -11.15 13.56
C GLU A 88 1.56 -11.63 13.56
N GLN A 89 2.46 -10.79 13.10
CA GLN A 89 3.83 -11.21 12.97
C GLN A 89 4.60 -11.13 14.26
N ALA A 90 4.07 -10.45 15.23
CA ALA A 90 4.76 -10.35 16.50
C ALA A 90 5.10 -11.71 17.05
N ALA A 91 4.32 -12.71 16.70
CA ALA A 91 4.57 -14.05 17.20
C ALA A 91 5.82 -14.63 16.60
N GLN A 92 6.12 -14.27 15.38
CA GLN A 92 7.30 -14.85 14.78
C GLN A 92 8.24 -13.83 14.34
N GLY A 93 7.73 -12.76 13.98
CA GLY A 93 8.55 -11.81 13.39
C GLY A 93 9.52 -11.23 14.27
N ALA A 94 9.33 -11.43 15.44
CA ALA A 94 10.26 -10.80 16.25
C ALA A 94 11.58 -10.98 15.65
N LYS A 95 11.78 -11.96 15.00
CA LYS A 95 12.99 -12.05 14.51
C LYS A 95 13.28 -11.42 13.35
N VAL A 96 12.69 -11.40 12.74
CA VAL A 96 13.07 -10.87 11.64
C VAL A 96 13.39 -9.70 11.58
N VAL A 97 12.97 -9.30 12.01
CA VAL A 97 13.22 -8.16 11.82
C VAL A 97 14.36 -7.78 12.04
N ILE A 98 14.57 -8.11 12.26
CA ILE A 98 15.47 -7.71 12.31
C ILE A 98 16.22 -7.59 11.64
N GLY A 99 16.19 -7.71 11.39
CA GLY A 99 16.83 -7.51 10.73
C GLY A 99 17.42 -6.86 10.48
N VAL A 100 17.41 -6.86 10.65
CA VAL A 100 17.98 -6.27 10.45
C VAL A 100 18.66 -5.84 10.55
N ILE A 101 18.60 -5.89 10.71
CA ILE A 101 19.25 -5.36 10.75
C ILE A 101 19.88 -5.19 10.84
#